data_2292b010ebb015c47c35f4cbe99c4d10
#
_entry.id   2292b010ebb015c47c35f4cbe99c4d10
#
_cell.length_a   1.000
_cell.length_b   1.000
_cell.length_c   1.000
_cell.angle_alpha   90.00
_cell.angle_beta   90.00
_cell.angle_gamma   90.00
#
_symmetry.space_group_name_H-M   'P 1'
#
loop_
_entity.id
_entity.type
_entity.pdbx_description
1 polymer ?
#
loop_
_entity_poly.entity_id
_entity_poly.type
_entity_poly.pdbx_seq_one_letter_code
_entity_poly.pdbx_strand_id
1 'polypeptide(L)'
;GEIDMAINIAPGDMSLFSNKDKYNISAIASLRDVLARMNVKEGKPMYDKRVREALLSSLDRETYCKVLLKDTFTSGGPLMPPSVDYGFDQLKDPNTYNVERAKKLLEEAGWKDTNGDGYVDKEGKNLEMDFIFYSGRAELPLFAEATQSDAKKVGIKVNLKNVDYNVLDGIGVRGEYDLLISNILT
;
A
#
# COMPACT_ATOMS: atom_id res chain seq x y z
N GLY A 1 0.55 8.58 36.32
CA GLY A 1 0.47 7.58 35.39
C GLY A 1 0.22 6.19 35.92
N GLU A 2 -0.59 5.47 35.17
CA GLU A 2 -0.86 4.05 35.47
C GLU A 2 0.15 3.14 34.76
N ILE A 3 0.87 3.70 33.77
CA ILE A 3 1.92 2.98 32.99
C ILE A 3 3.12 3.90 32.76
N ASP A 4 4.30 3.31 32.68
CA ASP A 4 5.57 4.01 32.44
C ASP A 4 5.98 4.00 30.97
N MET A 5 5.52 3.04 30.18
CA MET A 5 5.85 2.90 28.77
C MET A 5 4.67 2.32 27.97
N ALA A 6 4.45 2.86 26.79
CA ALA A 6 3.52 2.32 25.81
C ALA A 6 4.24 2.14 24.47
N ILE A 7 3.90 1.07 23.75
CA ILE A 7 4.43 0.76 22.40
C ILE A 7 3.26 0.63 21.41
N ASN A 8 3.56 0.72 20.12
CA ASN A 8 2.57 0.59 19.03
C ASN A 8 1.44 1.63 19.13
N ILE A 9 1.76 2.87 19.47
CA ILE A 9 0.81 3.97 19.47
C ILE A 9 0.32 4.18 18.02
N ALA A 10 -0.99 4.26 17.83
CA ALA A 10 -1.56 4.52 16.52
C ALA A 10 -1.11 5.91 16.00
N PRO A 11 -0.79 6.05 14.69
CA PRO A 11 -0.34 7.33 14.13
C PRO A 11 -1.30 8.49 14.42
N GLY A 12 -2.60 8.25 14.42
CA GLY A 12 -3.63 9.24 14.75
C GLY A 12 -3.55 9.78 16.18
N ASP A 13 -3.06 8.98 17.12
CA ASP A 13 -3.00 9.33 18.56
C ASP A 13 -1.69 10.02 18.95
N MET A 14 -0.71 10.11 18.03
CA MET A 14 0.59 10.73 18.33
C MET A 14 0.47 12.17 18.81
N SER A 15 -0.54 12.91 18.37
CA SER A 15 -0.79 14.29 18.83
C SER A 15 -1.11 14.40 20.32
N LEU A 16 -1.63 13.34 20.95
CA LEU A 16 -1.94 13.30 22.38
C LEU A 16 -0.67 13.35 23.25
N PHE A 17 0.47 13.01 22.68
CA PHE A 17 1.78 12.95 23.32
C PHE A 17 2.70 14.12 22.96
N SER A 18 2.14 15.24 22.47
CA SER A 18 2.89 16.42 22.03
C SER A 18 3.63 17.17 23.14
N ASN A 19 3.19 17.02 24.41
CA ASN A 19 3.86 17.64 25.56
C ASN A 19 5.17 16.92 25.89
N LYS A 20 6.30 17.51 25.45
CA LYS A 20 7.65 16.95 25.61
C LYS A 20 8.16 16.96 27.05
N ASP A 21 7.59 17.78 27.94
CA ASP A 21 7.96 17.81 29.36
C ASP A 21 7.36 16.61 30.12
N LYS A 22 6.29 16.02 29.55
CA LYS A 22 5.57 14.90 30.16
C LYS A 22 5.87 13.57 29.47
N TYR A 23 6.14 13.58 28.17
CA TYR A 23 6.30 12.38 27.36
C TYR A 23 7.60 12.40 26.58
N ASN A 24 8.33 11.30 26.63
CA ASN A 24 9.46 11.05 25.75
C ASN A 24 9.03 10.08 24.64
N ILE A 25 9.04 10.56 23.38
CA ILE A 25 8.69 9.75 22.22
C ILE A 25 10.00 9.32 21.54
N SER A 26 10.20 8.01 21.42
CA SER A 26 11.30 7.42 20.64
C SER A 26 10.72 6.77 19.39
N ALA A 27 11.12 7.24 18.20
CA ALA A 27 10.79 6.66 16.91
C ALA A 27 12.09 6.33 16.18
N ILE A 28 12.33 5.05 15.93
CA ILE A 28 13.55 4.54 15.30
C ILE A 28 13.12 3.72 14.07
N ALA A 29 13.79 3.95 12.93
CA ALA A 29 13.61 3.12 11.75
C ALA A 29 13.91 1.65 12.08
N SER A 30 12.97 0.77 11.76
CA SER A 30 13.09 -0.67 12.00
C SER A 30 13.43 -1.41 10.70
N LEU A 31 13.69 -2.72 10.82
CA LEU A 31 13.85 -3.62 9.68
C LEU A 31 12.51 -4.08 9.09
N ARG A 32 11.41 -3.43 9.46
CA ARG A 32 10.06 -3.84 9.02
C ARG A 32 9.61 -3.02 7.85
N ASP A 33 9.25 -3.72 6.75
CA ASP A 33 8.57 -3.17 5.61
C ASP A 33 7.09 -3.56 5.60
N VAL A 34 6.22 -2.60 5.25
CA VAL A 34 4.83 -2.84 4.91
C VAL A 34 4.68 -2.76 3.40
N LEU A 35 4.24 -3.83 2.80
CA LEU A 35 4.08 -3.95 1.36
C LEU A 35 2.79 -4.70 0.99
N ALA A 36 2.37 -4.56 -0.27
CA ALA A 36 1.33 -5.38 -0.86
C ALA A 36 1.96 -6.35 -1.87
N ARG A 37 1.79 -7.66 -1.63
CA ARG A 37 2.13 -8.68 -2.62
C ARG A 37 1.12 -8.63 -3.75
N MET A 38 1.59 -8.64 -4.98
CA MET A 38 0.77 -8.69 -6.19
C MET A 38 0.70 -10.12 -6.71
N ASN A 39 -0.50 -10.61 -6.99
CA ASN A 39 -0.67 -11.92 -7.60
C ASN A 39 -0.46 -11.82 -9.12
N VAL A 40 0.69 -12.27 -9.58
CA VAL A 40 1.10 -12.21 -10.98
C VAL A 40 0.78 -13.50 -11.77
N LYS A 41 -0.12 -14.35 -11.26
CA LYS A 41 -0.55 -15.55 -11.95
C LYS A 41 -1.33 -15.18 -13.21
N GLU A 42 -1.22 -15.99 -14.25
CA GLU A 42 -2.00 -15.83 -15.48
C GLU A 42 -3.52 -15.78 -15.18
N GLY A 43 -4.22 -14.89 -15.86
CA GLY A 43 -5.64 -14.61 -15.63
C GLY A 43 -5.93 -13.61 -14.50
N LYS A 44 -4.92 -13.20 -13.73
CA LYS A 44 -5.07 -12.15 -12.70
C LYS A 44 -4.81 -10.76 -13.27
N PRO A 45 -5.44 -9.69 -12.72
CA PRO A 45 -5.22 -8.32 -13.19
C PRO A 45 -3.75 -7.91 -13.19
N MET A 46 -2.99 -8.36 -12.19
CA MET A 46 -1.57 -8.05 -12.03
C MET A 46 -0.62 -8.88 -12.89
N TYR A 47 -1.13 -9.77 -13.77
CA TYR A 47 -0.30 -10.51 -14.72
C TYR A 47 0.38 -9.56 -15.71
N ASP A 48 -0.32 -8.55 -16.22
CA ASP A 48 0.27 -7.52 -17.09
C ASP A 48 1.15 -6.55 -16.29
N LYS A 49 2.43 -6.46 -16.67
CA LYS A 49 3.39 -5.57 -16.03
C LYS A 49 2.94 -4.10 -16.06
N ARG A 50 2.28 -3.66 -17.14
CA ARG A 50 1.80 -2.28 -17.30
C ARG A 50 0.72 -1.94 -16.28
N VAL A 51 -0.15 -2.90 -15.94
CA VAL A 51 -1.17 -2.73 -14.88
C VAL A 51 -0.50 -2.60 -13.51
N ARG A 52 0.54 -3.39 -13.22
CA ARG A 52 1.31 -3.25 -11.97
C ARG A 52 1.98 -1.88 -11.86
N GLU A 53 2.65 -1.44 -12.92
CA GLU A 53 3.31 -0.14 -12.96
C GLU A 53 2.31 1.01 -12.89
N ALA A 54 1.13 0.87 -13.51
CA ALA A 54 0.05 1.84 -13.41
C ALA A 54 -0.45 1.98 -11.98
N LEU A 55 -0.75 0.87 -11.29
CA LEU A 55 -1.15 0.91 -9.89
C LEU A 55 -0.07 1.58 -9.05
N LEU A 56 1.20 1.15 -9.13
CA LEU A 56 2.29 1.73 -8.35
C LEU A 56 2.48 3.23 -8.62
N SER A 57 2.34 3.67 -9.88
CA SER A 57 2.45 5.09 -10.24
C SER A 57 1.22 5.91 -9.80
N SER A 58 0.09 5.29 -9.50
CA SER A 58 -1.09 5.98 -8.99
C SER A 58 -1.02 6.29 -7.50
N LEU A 59 -0.15 5.64 -6.73
CA LEU A 59 -0.10 5.73 -5.27
C LEU A 59 0.80 6.87 -4.79
N ASP A 60 0.22 7.85 -4.08
CA ASP A 60 0.97 8.95 -3.43
C ASP A 60 1.51 8.51 -2.05
N ARG A 61 2.50 7.63 -2.08
CA ARG A 61 3.09 7.02 -0.88
C ARG A 61 3.74 8.03 0.06
N GLU A 62 4.25 9.14 -0.46
CA GLU A 62 4.82 10.21 0.37
C GLU A 62 3.73 10.90 1.19
N THR A 63 2.60 11.21 0.57
CA THR A 63 1.44 11.78 1.28
C THR A 63 0.89 10.80 2.31
N TYR A 64 0.88 9.50 2.03
CA TYR A 64 0.49 8.49 3.02
C TYR A 64 1.37 8.57 4.27
N CYS A 65 2.67 8.58 4.11
CA CYS A 65 3.61 8.67 5.23
C CYS A 65 3.46 9.97 6.02
N LYS A 66 3.35 11.11 5.36
CA LYS A 66 3.26 12.42 5.99
C LYS A 66 1.91 12.68 6.64
N VAL A 67 0.82 12.44 5.93
CA VAL A 67 -0.53 12.88 6.34
C VAL A 67 -1.23 11.80 7.15
N LEU A 68 -1.28 10.56 6.65
CA LEU A 68 -2.02 9.48 7.31
C LEU A 68 -1.23 8.90 8.48
N LEU A 69 0.07 8.73 8.30
CA LEU A 69 0.94 8.07 9.28
C LEU A 69 1.77 9.05 10.13
N LYS A 70 1.56 10.37 9.97
CA LYS A 70 2.20 11.41 10.80
C LYS A 70 3.72 11.25 10.93
N ASP A 71 4.39 10.96 9.81
CA ASP A 71 5.84 10.73 9.70
C ASP A 71 6.38 9.57 10.56
N THR A 72 5.51 8.64 10.97
CA THR A 72 5.94 7.41 11.68
C THR A 72 6.45 6.33 10.72
N PHE A 73 6.30 6.54 9.42
CA PHE A 73 6.78 5.68 8.34
C PHE A 73 7.54 6.50 7.30
N THR A 74 8.48 5.85 6.62
CA THR A 74 9.18 6.41 5.46
C THR A 74 8.67 5.75 4.18
N SER A 75 8.43 6.56 3.14
CA SER A 75 8.02 6.04 1.83
C SER A 75 9.13 5.15 1.27
N GLY A 76 8.82 3.89 1.02
CA GLY A 76 9.72 2.91 0.40
C GLY A 76 9.58 2.90 -1.11
N GLY A 77 10.72 2.75 -1.80
CA GLY A 77 10.79 2.42 -3.22
C GLY A 77 11.33 0.99 -3.41
N PRO A 78 12.54 0.71 -2.92
CA PRO A 78 13.09 -0.63 -2.94
C PRO A 78 12.44 -1.54 -1.88
N LEU A 79 12.61 -2.86 -2.06
CA LEU A 79 12.11 -3.87 -1.12
C LEU A 79 12.88 -3.88 0.22
N MET A 80 14.03 -3.24 0.28
CA MET A 80 14.87 -3.20 1.49
C MET A 80 14.66 -1.88 2.23
N PRO A 81 14.53 -1.88 3.57
CA PRO A 81 14.42 -0.66 4.35
C PRO A 81 15.73 0.13 4.37
N PRO A 82 15.68 1.47 4.55
CA PRO A 82 16.87 2.33 4.60
C PRO A 82 17.85 1.96 5.72
N SER A 83 17.37 1.25 6.75
CA SER A 83 18.18 0.79 7.89
C SER A 83 19.11 -0.38 7.57
N VAL A 84 18.99 -0.98 6.38
CA VAL A 84 19.83 -2.08 5.91
C VAL A 84 20.87 -1.53 4.94
N ASP A 85 22.14 -1.63 5.33
CA ASP A 85 23.27 -1.12 4.55
C ASP A 85 23.70 -2.10 3.43
N TYR A 86 22.84 -2.24 2.42
CA TYR A 86 23.11 -3.03 1.20
C TYR A 86 22.96 -2.19 -0.08
N GLY A 87 23.38 -0.91 -0.04
CA GLY A 87 23.31 -0.03 -1.20
C GLY A 87 21.90 0.52 -1.46
N PHE A 88 21.08 0.68 -0.42
CA PHE A 88 19.75 1.28 -0.51
C PHE A 88 19.75 2.62 -1.23
N ASP A 89 20.73 3.46 -0.96
CA ASP A 89 20.96 4.78 -1.56
C ASP A 89 21.19 4.74 -3.08
N GLN A 90 21.60 3.60 -3.62
CA GLN A 90 21.81 3.37 -5.05
C GLN A 90 20.53 2.90 -5.76
N LEU A 91 19.52 2.47 -5.00
CA LEU A 91 18.27 1.97 -5.53
C LEU A 91 17.30 3.12 -5.78
N LYS A 92 16.80 3.20 -7.00
CA LYS A 92 15.78 4.19 -7.39
C LYS A 92 14.43 3.51 -7.52
N ASP A 93 13.40 4.18 -7.00
CA ASP A 93 12.03 3.76 -7.29
C ASP A 93 11.67 4.10 -8.74
N PRO A 94 11.42 3.10 -9.60
CA PRO A 94 11.02 3.35 -10.98
C PRO A 94 9.56 3.81 -11.11
N ASN A 95 8.77 3.72 -10.03
CA ASN A 95 7.34 3.97 -10.02
C ASN A 95 6.97 5.12 -9.08
N THR A 96 7.53 6.29 -9.31
CA THR A 96 7.16 7.52 -8.61
C THR A 96 5.70 7.90 -8.91
N TYR A 97 5.06 8.60 -7.96
CA TYR A 97 3.68 9.06 -8.13
C TYR A 97 3.50 9.89 -9.39
N ASN A 98 2.67 9.41 -10.30
CA ASN A 98 2.37 10.08 -11.57
C ASN A 98 1.07 9.50 -12.16
N VAL A 99 -0.04 10.20 -11.92
CA VAL A 99 -1.38 9.79 -12.37
C VAL A 99 -1.48 9.71 -13.89
N GLU A 100 -0.86 10.63 -14.61
CA GLU A 100 -0.92 10.64 -16.09
C GLU A 100 -0.15 9.47 -16.69
N ARG A 101 1.02 9.14 -16.12
CA ARG A 101 1.75 7.92 -16.49
C ARG A 101 0.92 6.67 -16.23
N ALA A 102 0.23 6.60 -15.07
CA ALA A 102 -0.60 5.47 -14.72
C ALA A 102 -1.75 5.27 -15.72
N LYS A 103 -2.48 6.34 -16.07
CA LYS A 103 -3.54 6.29 -17.09
C LYS A 103 -3.01 5.83 -18.45
N LYS A 104 -1.88 6.39 -18.89
CA LYS A 104 -1.25 6.00 -20.16
C LYS A 104 -0.89 4.51 -20.19
N LEU A 105 -0.33 3.98 -19.12
CA LEU A 105 0.01 2.55 -19.01
C LEU A 105 -1.23 1.64 -19.08
N LEU A 106 -2.35 2.08 -18.48
CA LEU A 106 -3.62 1.36 -18.58
C LEU A 106 -4.15 1.36 -20.02
N GLU A 107 -4.11 2.52 -20.70
CA GLU A 107 -4.50 2.61 -22.11
C GLU A 107 -3.64 1.72 -23.02
N GLU A 108 -2.32 1.72 -22.82
CA GLU A 108 -1.38 0.85 -23.55
C GLU A 108 -1.63 -0.63 -23.27
N ALA A 109 -2.16 -0.97 -22.09
CA ALA A 109 -2.59 -2.33 -21.74
C ALA A 109 -3.97 -2.69 -22.29
N GLY A 110 -4.66 -1.73 -22.94
CA GLY A 110 -5.98 -1.91 -23.53
C GLY A 110 -7.15 -1.68 -22.58
N TRP A 111 -6.90 -1.05 -21.43
CA TRP A 111 -7.93 -0.68 -20.46
C TRP A 111 -8.40 0.76 -20.68
N LYS A 112 -9.70 0.97 -20.89
CA LYS A 112 -10.33 2.28 -21.08
C LYS A 112 -11.71 2.28 -20.45
N ASP A 113 -12.13 3.40 -19.91
CA ASP A 113 -13.54 3.58 -19.48
C ASP A 113 -14.41 3.78 -20.73
N THR A 114 -15.07 2.71 -21.17
CA THR A 114 -15.89 2.73 -22.39
C THR A 114 -17.37 2.96 -22.10
N ASN A 115 -17.82 2.78 -20.85
CA ASN A 115 -19.20 2.91 -20.43
C ASN A 115 -19.49 4.18 -19.61
N GLY A 116 -18.43 4.92 -19.19
CA GLY A 116 -18.55 6.19 -18.46
C GLY A 116 -18.85 6.02 -16.97
N ASP A 117 -18.60 4.83 -16.38
CA ASP A 117 -18.84 4.57 -14.96
C ASP A 117 -17.69 5.02 -14.05
N GLY A 118 -16.59 5.53 -14.63
CA GLY A 118 -15.39 6.01 -13.94
C GLY A 118 -14.36 4.92 -13.64
N TYR A 119 -14.59 3.70 -14.14
CA TYR A 119 -13.63 2.61 -14.08
C TYR A 119 -13.20 2.19 -15.49
N VAL A 120 -11.93 1.84 -15.64
CA VAL A 120 -11.45 1.34 -16.93
C VAL A 120 -11.90 -0.10 -17.13
N ASP A 121 -12.36 -0.41 -18.32
CA ASP A 121 -12.85 -1.72 -18.71
C ASP A 121 -12.13 -2.29 -19.93
N LYS A 122 -12.23 -3.59 -20.12
CA LYS A 122 -11.78 -4.32 -21.27
C LYS A 122 -12.76 -5.45 -21.58
N GLU A 123 -13.28 -5.50 -22.80
CA GLU A 123 -14.30 -6.48 -23.19
C GLU A 123 -15.53 -6.46 -22.26
N GLY A 124 -15.93 -5.26 -21.80
CA GLY A 124 -17.08 -5.06 -20.91
C GLY A 124 -16.85 -5.48 -19.46
N LYS A 125 -15.62 -5.71 -19.04
CA LYS A 125 -15.28 -6.05 -17.64
C LYS A 125 -14.35 -5.00 -17.06
N ASN A 126 -14.76 -4.40 -15.95
CA ASN A 126 -13.96 -3.42 -15.23
C ASN A 126 -12.64 -4.04 -14.73
N LEU A 127 -11.58 -3.23 -14.69
CA LEU A 127 -10.34 -3.59 -14.02
C LEU A 127 -10.60 -3.56 -12.51
N GLU A 128 -10.88 -4.72 -11.97
CA GLU A 128 -11.26 -4.91 -10.58
C GLU A 128 -10.28 -5.84 -9.88
N MET A 129 -9.93 -5.53 -8.63
CA MET A 129 -9.00 -6.32 -7.85
C MET A 129 -9.38 -6.36 -6.37
N ASP A 130 -9.17 -7.50 -5.76
CA ASP A 130 -9.36 -7.72 -4.33
C ASP A 130 -8.07 -7.39 -3.58
N PHE A 131 -8.16 -6.44 -2.64
CA PHE A 131 -7.07 -6.12 -1.73
C PHE A 131 -7.37 -6.67 -0.34
N ILE A 132 -6.64 -7.71 0.04
CA ILE A 132 -6.81 -8.40 1.31
C ILE A 132 -5.86 -7.83 2.34
N PHE A 133 -6.37 -7.46 3.49
CA PHE A 133 -5.62 -6.93 4.62
C PHE A 133 -6.24 -7.40 5.95
N TYR A 134 -5.58 -7.11 7.05
CA TYR A 134 -6.09 -7.34 8.40
C TYR A 134 -5.98 -6.07 9.26
N SER A 135 -6.89 -5.89 10.20
CA SER A 135 -6.99 -4.66 11.00
C SER A 135 -6.25 -4.71 12.35
N GLY A 136 -5.49 -5.78 12.62
CA GLY A 136 -4.75 -5.93 13.87
C GLY A 136 -3.60 -4.92 14.07
N ARG A 137 -3.32 -4.08 13.07
CA ARG A 137 -2.39 -2.95 13.11
C ARG A 137 -3.07 -1.73 12.52
N ALA A 138 -3.02 -0.61 13.22
CA ALA A 138 -3.76 0.61 12.89
C ALA A 138 -3.39 1.21 11.51
N GLU A 139 -2.16 1.02 11.04
CA GLU A 139 -1.67 1.53 9.77
C GLU A 139 -2.22 0.77 8.55
N LEU A 140 -2.56 -0.52 8.68
CA LEU A 140 -2.91 -1.34 7.53
C LEU A 140 -4.25 -0.98 6.88
N PRO A 141 -5.33 -0.71 7.63
CA PRO A 141 -6.56 -0.16 7.04
C PRO A 141 -6.31 1.16 6.32
N LEU A 142 -5.50 2.05 6.89
CA LEU A 142 -5.18 3.35 6.29
C LEU A 142 -4.48 3.18 4.94
N PHE A 143 -3.51 2.26 4.83
CA PHE A 143 -2.88 1.93 3.55
C PHE A 143 -3.86 1.34 2.54
N ALA A 144 -4.74 0.45 2.97
CA ALA A 144 -5.72 -0.18 2.08
C ALA A 144 -6.71 0.85 1.52
N GLU A 145 -7.25 1.72 2.37
CA GLU A 145 -8.18 2.79 1.99
C GLU A 145 -7.51 3.84 1.08
N ALA A 146 -6.28 4.24 1.40
CA ALA A 146 -5.52 5.17 0.56
C ALA A 146 -5.22 4.56 -0.82
N THR A 147 -4.84 3.28 -0.87
CA THR A 147 -4.63 2.56 -2.13
C THR A 147 -5.92 2.52 -2.96
N GLN A 148 -7.06 2.21 -2.36
CA GLN A 148 -8.36 2.22 -3.04
C GLN A 148 -8.70 3.60 -3.60
N SER A 149 -8.50 4.66 -2.79
CA SER A 149 -8.77 6.04 -3.18
C SER A 149 -7.90 6.48 -4.36
N ASP A 150 -6.62 6.18 -4.33
CA ASP A 150 -5.69 6.56 -5.39
C ASP A 150 -5.88 5.74 -6.67
N ALA A 151 -6.10 4.44 -6.55
CA ALA A 151 -6.40 3.56 -7.67
C ALA A 151 -7.66 4.02 -8.44
N LYS A 152 -8.68 4.51 -7.72
CA LYS A 152 -9.89 5.07 -8.31
C LYS A 152 -9.62 6.29 -9.20
N LYS A 153 -8.63 7.12 -8.89
CA LYS A 153 -8.25 8.31 -9.70
C LYS A 153 -7.82 7.94 -11.12
N VAL A 154 -7.37 6.71 -11.30
CA VAL A 154 -6.94 6.17 -12.60
C VAL A 154 -7.91 5.12 -13.16
N GLY A 155 -9.07 4.98 -12.53
CA GLY A 155 -10.12 4.07 -13.00
C GLY A 155 -9.95 2.61 -12.59
N ILE A 156 -9.07 2.30 -11.63
CA ILE A 156 -8.93 0.94 -11.10
C ILE A 156 -9.89 0.77 -9.91
N LYS A 157 -10.71 -0.28 -9.96
CA LYS A 157 -11.62 -0.65 -8.86
C LYS A 157 -10.91 -1.59 -7.89
N VAL A 158 -10.72 -1.15 -6.65
CA VAL A 158 -10.14 -1.96 -5.58
C VAL A 158 -11.20 -2.29 -4.55
N ASN A 159 -11.44 -3.57 -4.30
CA ASN A 159 -12.33 -4.06 -3.26
C ASN A 159 -11.53 -4.37 -2.01
N LEU A 160 -11.83 -3.72 -0.91
CA LEU A 160 -11.16 -3.93 0.36
C LEU A 160 -11.77 -5.14 1.08
N LYS A 161 -10.93 -6.10 1.46
CA LYS A 161 -11.32 -7.30 2.21
C LYS A 161 -10.51 -7.41 3.50
N ASN A 162 -11.13 -7.02 4.60
CA ASN A 162 -10.55 -7.22 5.93
C ASN A 162 -10.79 -8.66 6.39
N VAL A 163 -9.73 -9.35 6.75
CA VAL A 163 -9.77 -10.75 7.21
C VAL A 163 -9.04 -10.91 8.55
N ASP A 164 -9.26 -12.03 9.22
CA ASP A 164 -8.47 -12.39 10.39
C ASP A 164 -7.02 -12.70 10.00
N TYR A 165 -6.07 -12.28 10.85
CA TYR A 165 -4.64 -12.48 10.61
C TYR A 165 -4.29 -13.97 10.37
N ASN A 166 -4.95 -14.88 11.09
CA ASN A 166 -4.64 -16.31 11.04
C ASN A 166 -4.97 -16.98 9.69
N VAL A 167 -5.78 -16.34 8.84
CA VAL A 167 -6.14 -16.91 7.52
C VAL A 167 -5.27 -16.38 6.38
N LEU A 168 -4.43 -15.35 6.63
CA LEU A 168 -3.63 -14.68 5.60
C LEU A 168 -2.68 -15.63 4.88
N ASP A 169 -1.96 -16.47 5.63
CA ASP A 169 -1.01 -17.42 5.05
C ASP A 169 -1.72 -18.41 4.13
N GLY A 170 -2.87 -18.91 4.56
CA GLY A 170 -3.70 -19.81 3.75
C GLY A 170 -4.18 -19.16 2.45
N ILE A 171 -4.63 -17.91 2.50
CA ILE A 171 -5.01 -17.11 1.33
C ILE A 171 -3.81 -16.92 0.40
N GLY A 172 -2.64 -16.58 0.98
CA GLY A 172 -1.41 -16.41 0.24
C GLY A 172 -0.96 -17.67 -0.51
N VAL A 173 -0.98 -18.81 0.16
CA VAL A 173 -0.60 -20.12 -0.42
C VAL A 173 -1.56 -20.55 -1.54
N ARG A 174 -2.86 -20.34 -1.36
CA ARG A 174 -3.86 -20.69 -2.39
C ARG A 174 -3.94 -19.67 -3.53
N GLY A 175 -3.34 -18.47 -3.37
CA GLY A 175 -3.40 -17.41 -4.37
C GLY A 175 -4.79 -16.77 -4.52
N GLU A 176 -5.57 -16.75 -3.45
CA GLU A 176 -6.94 -16.25 -3.41
C GLU A 176 -6.98 -14.72 -3.16
N TYR A 177 -6.13 -13.97 -3.87
CA TYR A 177 -6.02 -12.51 -3.77
C TYR A 177 -5.54 -11.92 -5.10
N ASP A 178 -5.68 -10.62 -5.26
CA ASP A 178 -4.98 -9.85 -6.28
C ASP A 178 -3.88 -8.98 -5.63
N LEU A 179 -4.21 -8.34 -4.51
CA LEU A 179 -3.28 -7.67 -3.61
C LEU A 179 -3.43 -8.26 -2.21
N LEU A 180 -2.31 -8.60 -1.56
CA LEU A 180 -2.28 -9.13 -0.20
C LEU A 180 -1.29 -8.32 0.63
N ILE A 181 -1.77 -7.63 1.66
CA ILE A 181 -0.89 -6.89 2.55
C ILE A 181 0.05 -7.82 3.31
N SER A 182 1.28 -7.40 3.46
CA SER A 182 2.32 -8.19 4.13
C SER A 182 3.23 -7.27 4.94
N ASN A 183 3.61 -7.73 6.11
CA ASN A 183 4.71 -7.18 6.89
C ASN A 183 5.89 -8.13 6.77
N ILE A 184 7.01 -7.61 6.30
CA ILE A 184 8.26 -8.38 6.21
C ILE A 184 9.25 -7.77 7.20
N LEU A 185 9.94 -8.64 7.94
CA LEU A 185 11.16 -8.30 8.67
C LEU A 185 12.32 -8.78 7.82
N THR A 186 13.17 -7.85 7.41
CA THR A 186 14.41 -8.12 6.67
C THR A 186 15.60 -8.20 7.59
#